data_ea8cd15f3625d07360d7bb8717ce62f8
#
_entry.id   ea8cd15f3625d07360d7bb8717ce62f8
#
_cell.length_a   1.000
_cell.length_b   1.000
_cell.length_c   1.000
_cell.angle_alpha   90.00
_cell.angle_beta   90.00
_cell.angle_gamma   90.00
#
_symmetry.space_group_name_H-M   'P 1'
#
loop_
_entity.id
_entity.type
_entity.pdbx_description
1 polymer ?
#
loop_
_entity_poly.entity_id
_entity_poly.type
_entity_poly.pdbx_seq_one_letter_code
_entity_poly.pdbx_strand_id
1 'polypeptide(L)' 'MSKTFKPGQISPFSGEAKVIGPRGGETGHEVTVDRGERFPPTPKAGEEYKVSRRAHNKAGHGK' A
#
# COMPACT_ATOMS: atom_id res chain seq x y z
N MET A 1 6.95 -10.92 9.45
CA MET A 1 7.54 -10.52 8.19
C MET A 1 6.63 -9.58 7.45
N SER A 2 7.23 -8.60 6.83
CA SER A 2 6.47 -7.64 6.06
C SER A 2 6.20 -8.18 4.68
N LYS A 3 5.00 -7.95 4.18
CA LYS A 3 4.64 -8.34 2.85
C LYS A 3 4.58 -7.10 1.97
N THR A 4 5.14 -7.19 0.77
CA THR A 4 5.12 -6.10 -0.16
C THR A 4 4.27 -6.43 -1.37
N PHE A 5 3.83 -5.39 -2.06
CA PHE A 5 2.98 -5.52 -3.24
C PHE A 5 3.59 -4.71 -4.37
N LYS A 6 3.38 -5.17 -5.57
CA LYS A 6 3.93 -4.50 -6.76
C LYS A 6 2.88 -3.61 -7.38
N PRO A 7 3.32 -2.57 -8.11
CA PRO A 7 2.36 -1.75 -8.87
C PRO A 7 1.52 -2.63 -9.80
N GLY A 8 0.24 -2.32 -9.90
CA GLY A 8 -0.67 -3.10 -10.71
C GLY A 8 -1.26 -4.32 -10.02
N GLN A 9 -0.73 -4.69 -8.88
CA GLN A 9 -1.25 -5.82 -8.11
C GLN A 9 -2.52 -5.38 -7.39
N ILE A 10 -3.45 -6.33 -7.24
CA ILE A 10 -4.70 -6.04 -6.55
C ILE A 10 -4.43 -5.96 -5.05
N SER A 11 -4.93 -4.91 -4.43
CA SER A 11 -4.77 -4.74 -2.99
C SER A 11 -5.71 -5.67 -2.23
N PRO A 12 -5.19 -6.45 -1.29
CA PRO A 12 -6.03 -7.29 -0.44
C PRO A 12 -6.54 -6.58 0.81
N PHE A 13 -6.31 -5.28 0.90
CA PHE A 13 -6.73 -4.53 2.08
C PHE A 13 -7.13 -3.12 1.70
N SER A 14 -7.88 -2.48 2.59
CA SER A 14 -8.16 -1.06 2.50
C SER A 14 -7.29 -0.34 3.52
N GLY A 15 -6.69 0.77 3.12
CA GLY A 15 -5.84 1.53 4.03
C GLY A 15 -4.75 2.25 3.28
N GLU A 16 -3.65 2.45 3.96
CA GLU A 16 -2.52 3.20 3.42
C GLU A 16 -1.34 2.28 3.20
N ALA A 17 -0.62 2.53 2.13
CA ALA A 17 0.58 1.81 1.79
C ALA A 17 1.71 2.80 1.52
N LYS A 18 2.89 2.48 2.00
CA LYS A 18 4.08 3.27 1.74
C LYS A 18 4.80 2.73 0.53
N VAL A 19 5.38 3.63 -0.24
CA VAL A 19 6.24 3.25 -1.35
C VAL A 19 7.64 3.04 -0.80
N ILE A 20 8.20 1.87 -1.05
CA ILE A 20 9.57 1.56 -0.64
C ILE A 20 10.43 1.34 -1.88
N GLY A 21 11.69 1.69 -1.76
CA GLY A 21 12.63 1.51 -2.85
C GLY A 21 13.07 0.07 -3.00
N PRO A 22 13.83 -0.22 -4.06
CA PRO A 22 14.26 -1.59 -4.34
C PRO A 22 15.13 -2.19 -3.25
N ARG A 23 15.70 -1.36 -2.39
CA ARG A 23 16.50 -1.85 -1.28
C ARG A 23 15.72 -1.87 0.03
N GLY A 24 14.42 -1.63 -0.03
CA GLY A 24 13.58 -1.65 1.14
C GLY A 24 13.51 -0.33 1.90
N GLY A 25 14.18 0.71 1.43
CA GLY A 25 14.15 2.00 2.08
C GLY A 25 12.87 2.76 1.78
N GLU A 26 12.37 3.52 2.74
CA GLU A 26 11.17 4.29 2.54
C GLU A 26 11.47 5.51 1.69
N THR A 27 10.56 5.80 0.75
CA THR A 27 10.72 6.95 -0.13
C THR A 27 9.98 8.18 0.36
N GLY A 28 9.14 8.03 1.37
CA GLY A 28 8.34 9.12 1.87
C GLY A 28 7.00 9.28 1.19
N HIS A 29 6.71 8.47 0.19
CA HIS A 29 5.42 8.52 -0.49
C HIS A 29 4.46 7.51 0.11
N GLU A 30 3.20 7.89 0.18
CA GLU A 30 2.13 7.00 0.63
C GLU A 30 0.97 7.13 -0.32
N VAL A 31 0.21 6.04 -0.45
CA VAL A 31 -1.03 6.03 -1.21
C VAL A 31 -2.11 5.41 -0.37
N THR A 32 -3.35 5.79 -0.65
CA THR A 32 -4.52 5.16 -0.04
C THR A 32 -5.13 4.24 -1.06
N VAL A 33 -5.42 3.01 -0.67
CA VAL A 33 -6.03 2.03 -1.56
C VAL A 33 -7.21 1.38 -0.87
N ASP A 34 -8.15 0.90 -1.68
CA ASP A 34 -9.25 0.09 -1.20
C ASP A 34 -9.04 -1.34 -1.63
N ARG A 35 -9.58 -2.25 -0.83
CA ARG A 35 -9.52 -3.65 -1.18
C ARG A 35 -10.09 -3.85 -2.59
N GLY A 36 -9.39 -4.58 -3.42
CA GLY A 36 -9.82 -4.85 -4.78
C GLY A 36 -9.30 -3.87 -5.79
N GLU A 37 -8.72 -2.76 -5.35
CA GLU A 37 -8.11 -1.81 -6.28
C GLU A 37 -6.70 -2.24 -6.62
N ARG A 38 -6.23 -1.79 -7.78
CA ARG A 38 -4.86 -2.03 -8.17
C ARG A 38 -3.97 -0.93 -7.60
N PHE A 39 -2.80 -1.33 -7.14
CA PHE A 39 -1.82 -0.34 -6.71
C PHE A 39 -1.40 0.50 -7.92
N PRO A 40 -1.35 1.82 -7.76
CA PRO A 40 -0.95 2.69 -8.86
C PRO A 40 0.52 2.49 -9.22
N PRO A 41 0.93 2.93 -10.41
CA PRO A 41 2.34 2.83 -10.77
C PRO A 41 3.21 3.64 -9.82
N THR A 42 4.42 3.13 -9.58
CA THR A 42 5.38 3.84 -8.75
C THR A 42 6.19 4.80 -9.62
N PRO A 43 6.75 5.86 -9.00
CA PRO A 43 7.55 6.82 -9.78
C PRO A 43 8.82 6.23 -10.38
N LYS A 44 9.38 5.20 -9.76
CA LYS A 44 10.64 4.61 -10.21
C LYS A 44 10.50 3.12 -10.29
N ALA A 45 11.26 2.53 -11.19
CA ALA A 45 11.29 1.07 -11.34
C ALA A 45 11.85 0.43 -10.08
N GLY A 46 11.31 -0.73 -9.75
CA GLY A 46 11.79 -1.51 -8.61
C GLY A 46 11.17 -1.12 -7.28
N GLU A 47 10.33 -0.10 -7.27
CA GLU A 47 9.65 0.30 -6.04
C GLU A 47 8.43 -0.59 -5.81
N GLU A 48 8.11 -0.80 -4.54
CA GLU A 48 6.99 -1.62 -4.14
C GLU A 48 6.22 -0.93 -3.03
N TYR A 49 5.07 -1.50 -2.70
CA TYR A 49 4.22 -0.97 -1.65
C TYR A 49 4.29 -1.85 -0.42
N LYS A 50 4.26 -1.23 0.74
CA LYS A 50 4.23 -1.93 2.01
C LYS A 50 3.08 -1.38 2.83
N VAL A 51 2.33 -2.27 3.48
CA VAL A 51 1.22 -1.83 4.30
C VAL A 51 1.71 -0.91 5.40
N SER A 52 1.14 0.29 5.46
CA SER A 52 1.45 1.26 6.48
C SER A 52 0.35 1.28 7.53
N ARG A 53 -0.89 1.28 7.09
CA ARG A 53 -2.02 1.31 8.01
C ARG A 53 -3.21 0.67 7.34
N ARG A 54 -3.86 -0.24 8.04
CA ARG A 54 -5.08 -0.85 7.55
C ARG A 54 -6.28 -0.10 8.11
N ALA A 55 -7.27 0.11 7.27
CA ALA A 55 -8.51 0.70 7.73
C ALA A 55 -9.32 -0.36 8.46
N HIS A 56 -9.91 0.02 9.57
CA HIS A 56 -10.82 -0.84 10.30
C HIS A 56 -12.22 -0.41 9.95
N ASN A 57 -12.91 -1.25 9.23
CA ASN A 57 -14.22 -0.90 8.73
C ASN A 57 -15.32 -1.42 9.60
N LYS A 58 -15.18 -1.25 10.86
CA LYS A 58 -16.28 -1.66 11.68
C LYS A 58 -16.99 -0.49 12.23
N ALA A 59 -17.07 -0.42 12.07
CA ALA A 59 -17.40 0.38 12.30
C ALA A 59 -17.50 1.24 12.07
N GLY A 60 -17.24 1.06 11.95
CA GLY A 60 -17.30 1.69 11.58
C GLY A 60 -17.32 2.31 11.89
N HIS A 61 -17.31 2.11 12.14
CA HIS A 61 -17.30 2.55 12.40
C HIS A 61 -17.01 3.39 12.52
N GLY A 62 -17.10 3.40 12.61
CA GLY A 62 -16.93 4.03 12.63
C GLY A 62 -16.76 4.72 13.03
N LYS A 63 -16.73 4.82 13.24
CA LYS A 63 -16.71 5.45 13.53
C LYS A 63 -16.80 5.87 13.55
#